data_c374264b05389d701c7a23e6c1e30cff
#
_entry.id   c374264b05389d701c7a23e6c1e30cff
#
_cell.length_a   1.000
_cell.length_b   1.000
_cell.length_c   1.000
_cell.angle_alpha   90.00
_cell.angle_beta   90.00
_cell.angle_gamma   90.00
#
_symmetry.space_group_name_H-M   'P 1'
#
loop_
_entity.id
_entity.type
_entity.pdbx_description
1 polymer ?
#
loop_
_entity_poly.entity_id
_entity_poly.type
_entity_poly.pdbx_seq_one_letter_code
_entity_poly.pdbx_strand_id
1 'polypeptide(L)'
;QKTKNIYGDWITYGLKDKYDYYYRGAYMDLVRAIDFVCSRPEVNNQKIAVEGGSQGGAFSLVACALDKRIKVAAPHIPFLTDFRDYFKICPWPKSSFEHYLKKNPDKTWDDIYGLLAYFDVKNFAPQIQCPIVMGIGLQDNTCPPHTNFASYNLIPSAKKYYVYRNQKHSVDKSWWPMRAHFFREVLGRIPDKPVVTLGDGNHVVINNMLTLSNDICIPSRLYMLA
;
A
#
# COMPACT_ATOMS: atom_id res chain seq x y z
N GLN A 1 -13.81 -0.45 -15.10
CA GLN A 1 -12.94 0.39 -15.95
C GLN A 1 -12.45 -0.47 -17.10
N LYS A 2 -12.62 0.00 -18.34
CA LYS A 2 -11.98 -0.64 -19.50
C LYS A 2 -10.48 -0.38 -19.37
N THR A 3 -9.74 -1.34 -18.80
CA THR A 3 -8.29 -1.35 -18.83
C THR A 3 -7.85 -1.59 -20.27
N LYS A 4 -7.66 -0.53 -21.04
CA LYS A 4 -6.72 -0.62 -22.16
C LYS A 4 -5.38 -1.00 -21.56
N ASN A 5 -4.70 -2.02 -22.10
CA ASN A 5 -3.35 -2.38 -21.73
C ASN A 5 -2.50 -1.12 -21.65
N ILE A 6 -2.23 -0.66 -20.41
CA ILE A 6 -1.40 0.50 -20.15
C ILE A 6 0.04 0.02 -20.17
N TYR A 7 0.52 -0.34 -21.35
CA TYR A 7 1.94 -0.44 -21.61
C TYR A 7 2.47 0.98 -21.74
N GLY A 8 2.97 1.54 -20.65
CA GLY A 8 3.47 2.90 -20.62
C GLY A 8 3.24 3.53 -19.24
N ASP A 9 3.55 4.76 -19.11
CA ASP A 9 3.62 5.52 -17.86
C ASP A 9 2.28 5.60 -17.09
N TRP A 10 1.84 4.46 -16.53
CA TRP A 10 0.65 4.38 -15.68
C TRP A 10 0.68 5.42 -14.55
N ILE A 11 1.89 5.81 -14.09
CA ILE A 11 2.09 6.82 -13.05
C ILE A 11 1.68 8.23 -13.48
N THR A 12 1.60 8.50 -14.77
CA THR A 12 1.13 9.78 -15.33
C THR A 12 -0.25 9.66 -15.99
N TYR A 13 -0.89 8.50 -15.89
CA TYR A 13 -2.19 8.29 -16.52
C TYR A 13 -3.28 9.10 -15.80
N GLY A 14 -4.02 9.91 -16.58
CA GLY A 14 -5.07 10.78 -16.05
C GLY A 14 -4.57 12.03 -15.29
N LEU A 15 -3.28 12.38 -15.41
CA LEU A 15 -2.63 13.47 -14.67
C LEU A 15 -3.17 14.87 -15.00
N LYS A 16 -4.10 14.99 -15.93
CA LYS A 16 -4.78 16.26 -16.25
C LYS A 16 -5.67 16.74 -15.12
N ASP A 17 -6.32 15.80 -14.42
CA ASP A 17 -7.29 16.10 -13.38
C ASP A 17 -7.20 15.07 -12.27
N LYS A 18 -7.34 15.52 -11.02
CA LYS A 18 -7.33 14.64 -9.84
C LYS A 18 -8.48 13.63 -9.84
N TYR A 19 -9.58 13.88 -10.55
CA TYR A 19 -10.71 12.95 -10.67
C TYR A 19 -10.45 11.84 -11.69
N ASP A 20 -9.55 12.06 -12.65
CA ASP A 20 -9.19 11.10 -13.69
C ASP A 20 -7.88 10.37 -13.40
N TYR A 21 -7.10 10.87 -12.42
CA TYR A 21 -5.79 10.31 -12.11
C TYR A 21 -5.88 8.85 -11.65
N TYR A 22 -4.99 8.02 -12.18
CA TYR A 22 -4.94 6.57 -11.96
C TYR A 22 -5.07 6.17 -10.48
N TYR A 23 -4.35 6.84 -9.59
CA TYR A 23 -4.35 6.49 -8.16
C TYR A 23 -5.66 6.79 -7.45
N ARG A 24 -6.50 7.67 -7.97
CA ARG A 24 -7.86 7.85 -7.43
C ARG A 24 -8.65 6.55 -7.55
N GLY A 25 -8.63 5.91 -8.74
CA GLY A 25 -9.26 4.62 -8.95
C GLY A 25 -8.66 3.54 -8.04
N ALA A 26 -7.32 3.44 -8.04
CA ALA A 26 -6.61 2.46 -7.25
C ALA A 26 -6.91 2.57 -5.74
N TYR A 27 -6.97 3.78 -5.18
CA TYR A 27 -7.32 3.99 -3.77
C TYR A 27 -8.77 3.66 -3.45
N MET A 28 -9.69 3.96 -4.38
CA MET A 28 -11.09 3.55 -4.22
C MET A 28 -11.26 2.02 -4.32
N ASP A 29 -10.46 1.35 -5.13
CA ASP A 29 -10.47 -0.11 -5.25
C ASP A 29 -10.05 -0.78 -3.93
N LEU A 30 -9.18 -0.15 -3.11
CA LEU A 30 -8.84 -0.63 -1.76
C LEU A 30 -10.08 -0.65 -0.86
N VAL A 31 -10.85 0.43 -0.85
CA VAL A 31 -12.10 0.49 -0.05
C VAL A 31 -13.10 -0.56 -0.53
N ARG A 32 -13.23 -0.74 -1.85
CA ARG A 32 -14.10 -1.76 -2.42
C ARG A 32 -13.64 -3.19 -2.10
N ALA A 33 -12.34 -3.42 -2.07
CA ALA A 33 -11.79 -4.71 -1.64
C ALA A 33 -12.13 -4.99 -0.17
N ILE A 34 -12.03 -3.98 0.70
CA ILE A 34 -12.43 -4.11 2.11
C ILE A 34 -13.94 -4.33 2.22
N ASP A 35 -14.77 -3.63 1.45
CA ASP A 35 -16.22 -3.85 1.40
C ASP A 35 -16.53 -5.30 1.06
N PHE A 36 -15.87 -5.83 0.01
CA PHE A 36 -16.03 -7.22 -0.40
C PHE A 36 -15.63 -8.19 0.71
N VAL A 37 -14.45 -8.02 1.30
CA VAL A 37 -13.98 -8.88 2.39
C VAL A 37 -14.95 -8.84 3.57
N CYS A 38 -15.37 -7.65 3.98
CA CYS A 38 -16.28 -7.46 5.11
C CYS A 38 -17.73 -7.99 4.83
N SER A 39 -18.10 -8.19 3.57
CA SER A 39 -19.38 -8.79 3.21
C SER A 39 -19.40 -10.32 3.34
N ARG A 40 -18.22 -10.93 3.51
CA ARG A 40 -18.11 -12.38 3.58
C ARG A 40 -18.47 -12.89 4.98
N PRO A 41 -19.40 -13.86 5.11
CA PRO A 41 -19.84 -14.36 6.42
C PRO A 41 -18.74 -15.11 7.18
N GLU A 42 -17.74 -15.64 6.46
CA GLU A 42 -16.59 -16.34 7.03
C GLU A 42 -15.51 -15.38 7.60
N VAL A 43 -15.64 -14.08 7.37
CA VAL A 43 -14.66 -13.07 7.79
C VAL A 43 -15.07 -12.42 9.11
N ASN A 44 -14.12 -12.34 10.05
CA ASN A 44 -14.32 -11.59 11.28
C ASN A 44 -13.98 -10.11 11.06
N ASN A 45 -14.99 -9.28 10.86
CA ASN A 45 -14.87 -7.84 10.59
C ASN A 45 -14.21 -7.03 11.73
N GLN A 46 -14.02 -7.63 12.92
CA GLN A 46 -13.29 -7.02 14.02
C GLN A 46 -11.79 -7.32 13.99
N LYS A 47 -11.32 -8.10 13.01
CA LYS A 47 -9.94 -8.57 12.92
C LYS A 47 -9.33 -8.39 11.53
N ILE A 48 -9.62 -7.26 10.87
CA ILE A 48 -9.07 -6.96 9.54
C ILE A 48 -7.65 -6.40 9.69
N ALA A 49 -6.70 -7.04 9.01
CA ALA A 49 -5.33 -6.58 8.90
C ALA A 49 -4.98 -6.31 7.43
N VAL A 50 -4.05 -5.40 7.19
CA VAL A 50 -3.52 -5.14 5.84
C VAL A 50 -1.99 -5.14 5.85
N GLU A 51 -1.39 -5.58 4.77
CA GLU A 51 0.04 -5.56 4.56
C GLU A 51 0.40 -5.36 3.10
N GLY A 52 1.62 -4.97 2.84
CA GLY A 52 2.13 -4.91 1.49
C GLY A 52 3.51 -4.27 1.43
N GLY A 53 4.22 -4.54 0.33
CA GLY A 53 5.53 -3.95 0.03
C GLY A 53 5.45 -2.96 -1.12
N SER A 54 6.34 -1.97 -1.11
CA SER A 54 6.45 -0.99 -2.19
C SER A 54 5.11 -0.28 -2.45
N GLN A 55 4.54 -0.37 -3.65
CA GLN A 55 3.20 0.14 -3.92
C GLN A 55 2.13 -0.46 -2.99
N GLY A 56 2.24 -1.75 -2.64
CA GLY A 56 1.36 -2.40 -1.66
C GLY A 56 1.54 -1.84 -0.25
N GLY A 57 2.74 -1.40 0.12
CA GLY A 57 3.00 -0.69 1.37
C GLY A 57 2.30 0.67 1.42
N ALA A 58 2.37 1.42 0.31
CA ALA A 58 1.61 2.65 0.14
C ALA A 58 0.09 2.40 0.26
N PHE A 59 -0.41 1.39 -0.45
CA PHE A 59 -1.81 1.01 -0.44
C PHE A 59 -2.29 0.59 0.95
N SER A 60 -1.45 -0.13 1.71
CA SER A 60 -1.77 -0.48 3.10
C SER A 60 -1.96 0.76 3.97
N LEU A 61 -1.08 1.77 3.85
CA LEU A 61 -1.20 3.02 4.60
C LEU A 61 -2.43 3.84 4.18
N VAL A 62 -2.69 3.94 2.88
CA VAL A 62 -3.88 4.63 2.37
C VAL A 62 -5.16 3.94 2.80
N ALA A 63 -5.21 2.61 2.73
CA ALA A 63 -6.36 1.84 3.20
C ALA A 63 -6.65 2.11 4.68
N CYS A 64 -5.62 2.11 5.55
CA CYS A 64 -5.77 2.43 6.98
C CYS A 64 -6.28 3.86 7.23
N ALA A 65 -5.91 4.80 6.37
CA ALA A 65 -6.38 6.18 6.50
C ALA A 65 -7.84 6.35 6.05
N LEU A 66 -8.24 5.62 5.01
CA LEU A 66 -9.57 5.72 4.41
C LEU A 66 -10.62 4.83 5.09
N ASP A 67 -10.20 3.72 5.74
CA ASP A 67 -11.13 2.73 6.26
C ASP A 67 -10.78 2.29 7.70
N LYS A 68 -11.61 2.67 8.64
CA LYS A 68 -11.44 2.37 10.08
C LYS A 68 -11.77 0.92 10.47
N ARG A 69 -12.26 0.12 9.54
CA ARG A 69 -12.46 -1.32 9.75
C ARG A 69 -11.13 -2.06 9.88
N ILE A 70 -10.04 -1.50 9.30
CA ILE A 70 -8.70 -2.03 9.46
C ILE A 70 -8.24 -1.83 10.90
N LYS A 71 -7.75 -2.88 11.54
CA LYS A 71 -7.35 -2.91 12.95
C LYS A 71 -5.84 -2.90 13.16
N VAL A 72 -5.08 -3.27 12.15
CA VAL A 72 -3.60 -3.31 12.20
C VAL A 72 -3.02 -3.33 10.79
N ALA A 73 -1.83 -2.77 10.60
CA ALA A 73 -1.13 -2.87 9.32
C ALA A 73 0.38 -3.10 9.47
N ALA A 74 0.93 -3.75 8.44
CA ALA A 74 2.36 -4.02 8.33
C ALA A 74 2.91 -3.66 6.94
N PRO A 75 2.90 -2.37 6.57
CA PRO A 75 3.53 -1.90 5.34
C PRO A 75 5.06 -2.08 5.41
N HIS A 76 5.69 -2.38 4.26
CA HIS A 76 7.14 -2.35 4.17
C HIS A 76 7.61 -1.66 2.89
N ILE A 77 8.74 -0.94 2.98
CA ILE A 77 9.34 -0.18 1.88
C ILE A 77 8.29 0.60 1.04
N PRO A 78 7.38 1.39 1.67
CA PRO A 78 6.25 1.99 0.96
C PRO A 78 6.69 2.98 -0.11
N PHE A 79 6.03 2.92 -1.27
CA PHE A 79 6.12 3.88 -2.37
C PHE A 79 5.10 5.02 -2.20
N LEU A 80 5.00 5.94 -3.13
CA LEU A 80 4.01 7.03 -3.22
C LEU A 80 4.01 7.98 -2.01
N THR A 81 5.14 8.14 -1.35
CA THR A 81 5.26 8.99 -0.19
C THR A 81 6.31 10.08 -0.40
N ASP A 82 5.96 11.30 -0.03
CA ASP A 82 6.80 12.50 -0.11
C ASP A 82 7.34 12.77 -1.53
N PHE A 83 6.46 12.93 -2.50
CA PHE A 83 6.84 13.10 -3.90
C PHE A 83 7.82 14.24 -4.16
N ARG A 84 7.78 15.33 -3.37
CA ARG A 84 8.72 16.44 -3.55
C ARG A 84 10.17 16.04 -3.28
N ASP A 85 10.40 15.30 -2.21
CA ASP A 85 11.73 14.80 -1.87
C ASP A 85 12.07 13.53 -2.63
N TYR A 86 11.07 12.70 -2.91
CA TYR A 86 11.24 11.51 -3.73
C TYR A 86 11.88 11.82 -5.09
N PHE A 87 11.39 12.84 -5.80
CA PHE A 87 11.92 13.23 -7.11
C PHE A 87 13.30 13.90 -7.06
N LYS A 88 13.77 14.32 -5.89
CA LYS A 88 15.17 14.79 -5.70
C LYS A 88 16.15 13.63 -5.58
N ILE A 89 15.67 12.48 -5.07
CA ILE A 89 16.48 11.30 -4.73
C ILE A 89 16.44 10.26 -5.86
N CYS A 90 15.25 10.01 -6.43
CA CYS A 90 15.02 8.94 -7.39
C CYS A 90 14.74 9.48 -8.79
N PRO A 91 15.56 9.11 -9.80
CA PRO A 91 15.34 9.51 -11.19
C PRO A 91 14.03 8.97 -11.77
N TRP A 92 13.69 7.74 -11.42
CA TRP A 92 12.40 7.15 -11.73
C TRP A 92 11.49 7.26 -10.49
N PRO A 93 10.23 7.66 -10.62
CA PRO A 93 9.46 7.93 -11.85
C PRO A 93 9.52 9.40 -12.32
N LYS A 94 10.43 10.23 -11.81
CA LYS A 94 10.54 11.64 -12.19
C LYS A 94 10.61 11.82 -13.71
N SER A 95 11.36 10.96 -14.41
CA SER A 95 11.50 10.98 -15.87
C SER A 95 10.16 10.84 -16.61
N SER A 96 9.21 10.10 -16.07
CA SER A 96 7.86 9.98 -16.63
C SER A 96 7.10 11.29 -16.55
N PHE A 97 7.23 12.00 -15.43
CA PHE A 97 6.61 13.33 -15.26
C PHE A 97 7.31 14.39 -16.14
N GLU A 98 8.62 14.34 -16.28
CA GLU A 98 9.36 15.20 -17.22
C GLU A 98 8.91 15.00 -18.67
N HIS A 99 8.68 13.74 -19.06
CA HIS A 99 8.13 13.41 -20.36
C HIS A 99 6.70 13.94 -20.54
N TYR A 100 5.86 13.84 -19.49
CA TYR A 100 4.52 14.40 -19.48
C TYR A 100 4.57 15.91 -19.68
N LEU A 101 5.41 16.63 -18.95
CA LEU A 101 5.56 18.10 -19.07
C LEU A 101 6.05 18.52 -20.45
N LYS A 102 6.95 17.77 -21.07
CA LYS A 102 7.36 18.03 -22.47
C LYS A 102 6.21 17.96 -23.47
N LYS A 103 5.21 17.09 -23.20
CA LYS A 103 4.02 16.94 -24.04
C LYS A 103 2.90 17.92 -23.69
N ASN A 104 2.97 18.56 -22.52
CA ASN A 104 1.97 19.49 -22.00
C ASN A 104 2.69 20.78 -21.56
N PRO A 105 3.11 21.65 -22.48
CA PRO A 105 3.95 22.82 -22.18
C PRO A 105 3.21 23.92 -21.38
N ASP A 106 1.91 23.82 -21.25
CA ASP A 106 1.06 24.65 -20.38
C ASP A 106 1.10 24.23 -18.91
N LYS A 107 1.72 23.10 -18.59
CA LYS A 107 1.85 22.52 -17.24
C LYS A 107 3.23 22.76 -16.67
N THR A 108 3.28 22.88 -15.34
CA THR A 108 4.48 23.12 -14.57
C THR A 108 4.69 22.01 -13.54
N TRP A 109 5.84 21.99 -12.90
CA TRP A 109 6.08 21.13 -11.73
C TRP A 109 5.15 21.45 -10.56
N ASP A 110 4.74 22.69 -10.39
CA ASP A 110 3.80 23.05 -9.32
C ASP A 110 2.40 22.49 -9.59
N ASP A 111 1.95 22.43 -10.84
CA ASP A 111 0.72 21.73 -11.20
C ASP A 111 0.81 20.23 -10.87
N ILE A 112 1.94 19.60 -11.20
CA ILE A 112 2.19 18.19 -10.87
C ILE A 112 2.17 17.97 -9.36
N TYR A 113 2.93 18.74 -8.59
CA TYR A 113 2.96 18.61 -7.13
C TYR A 113 1.62 18.92 -6.48
N GLY A 114 0.87 19.90 -7.01
CA GLY A 114 -0.48 20.23 -6.55
C GLY A 114 -1.44 19.06 -6.72
N LEU A 115 -1.37 18.36 -7.86
CA LEU A 115 -2.18 17.17 -8.10
C LEU A 115 -1.71 16.00 -7.23
N LEU A 116 -0.40 15.70 -7.22
CA LEU A 116 0.15 14.59 -6.47
C LEU A 116 -0.07 14.71 -4.95
N ALA A 117 -0.22 15.91 -4.42
CA ALA A 117 -0.54 16.13 -3.01
C ALA A 117 -1.86 15.46 -2.57
N TYR A 118 -2.81 15.27 -3.48
CA TYR A 118 -4.03 14.51 -3.20
C TYR A 118 -3.80 13.00 -3.06
N PHE A 119 -2.66 12.49 -3.52
CA PHE A 119 -2.35 11.06 -3.60
C PHE A 119 -1.07 10.69 -2.85
N ASP A 120 -0.37 11.67 -2.29
CA ASP A 120 0.82 11.45 -1.48
C ASP A 120 0.43 10.80 -0.14
N VAL A 121 0.97 9.61 0.11
CA VAL A 121 0.72 8.83 1.34
C VAL A 121 1.04 9.64 2.59
N LYS A 122 2.02 10.54 2.53
CA LYS A 122 2.37 11.44 3.63
C LYS A 122 1.15 12.25 4.10
N ASN A 123 0.28 12.67 3.18
CA ASN A 123 -0.90 13.46 3.48
C ASN A 123 -2.07 12.63 4.02
N PHE A 124 -2.06 11.31 3.84
CA PHE A 124 -3.01 10.38 4.45
C PHE A 124 -2.56 9.93 5.86
N ALA A 125 -1.27 9.89 6.11
CA ALA A 125 -0.68 9.34 7.33
C ALA A 125 -1.28 9.90 8.64
N PRO A 126 -1.62 11.20 8.76
CA PRO A 126 -2.25 11.76 9.97
C PRO A 126 -3.62 11.17 10.32
N GLN A 127 -4.28 10.51 9.36
CA GLN A 127 -5.61 9.93 9.56
C GLN A 127 -5.58 8.46 10.01
N ILE A 128 -4.39 7.85 10.05
CA ILE A 128 -4.22 6.45 10.45
C ILE A 128 -4.42 6.31 11.96
N GLN A 129 -5.37 5.47 12.37
CA GLN A 129 -5.72 5.25 13.76
C GLN A 129 -5.34 3.86 14.29
N CYS A 130 -5.14 2.88 13.40
CA CYS A 130 -4.75 1.54 13.81
C CYS A 130 -3.24 1.42 14.06
N PRO A 131 -2.81 0.48 14.91
CA PRO A 131 -1.39 0.19 15.12
C PRO A 131 -0.67 -0.20 13.83
N ILE A 132 0.57 0.32 13.67
CA ILE A 132 1.39 0.09 12.48
C ILE A 132 2.74 -0.48 12.87
N VAL A 133 3.23 -1.48 12.12
CA VAL A 133 4.64 -1.84 12.08
C VAL A 133 5.18 -1.66 10.67
N MET A 134 6.25 -0.90 10.50
CA MET A 134 6.81 -0.60 9.18
C MET A 134 8.19 -1.22 8.99
N GLY A 135 8.38 -1.96 7.88
CA GLY A 135 9.69 -2.48 7.45
C GLY A 135 10.38 -1.51 6.50
N ILE A 136 11.67 -1.21 6.73
CA ILE A 136 12.43 -0.23 5.95
C ILE A 136 13.77 -0.83 5.54
N GLY A 137 14.04 -0.87 4.22
CA GLY A 137 15.35 -1.20 3.67
C GLY A 137 16.25 0.04 3.68
N LEU A 138 17.36 0.01 4.43
CA LEU A 138 18.17 1.21 4.59
C LEU A 138 18.93 1.63 3.33
N GLN A 139 19.20 0.68 2.42
CA GLN A 139 19.88 0.93 1.15
C GLN A 139 18.91 0.96 -0.04
N ASP A 140 17.61 1.18 0.24
CA ASP A 140 16.58 1.24 -0.79
C ASP A 140 16.73 2.53 -1.60
N ASN A 141 17.04 2.37 -2.89
CA ASN A 141 17.14 3.46 -3.87
C ASN A 141 15.89 3.57 -4.76
N THR A 142 14.91 2.71 -4.56
CA THR A 142 13.61 2.72 -5.26
C THR A 142 12.55 3.42 -4.41
N CYS A 143 12.45 3.05 -3.12
CA CYS A 143 11.60 3.73 -2.14
C CYS A 143 12.48 4.17 -0.95
N PRO A 144 13.19 5.29 -1.06
CA PRO A 144 14.21 5.68 -0.10
C PRO A 144 13.70 5.78 1.33
N PRO A 145 14.51 5.37 2.34
CA PRO A 145 14.14 5.46 3.75
C PRO A 145 13.66 6.85 4.16
N HIS A 146 14.27 7.90 3.60
CA HIS A 146 13.87 9.29 3.84
C HIS A 146 12.37 9.50 3.61
N THR A 147 11.86 9.07 2.46
CA THR A 147 10.45 9.22 2.11
C THR A 147 9.54 8.31 2.93
N ASN A 148 10.03 7.11 3.30
CA ASN A 148 9.29 6.21 4.20
C ASN A 148 9.10 6.85 5.59
N PHE A 149 10.14 7.44 6.14
CA PHE A 149 10.07 8.14 7.42
C PHE A 149 9.22 9.40 7.36
N ALA A 150 9.15 10.09 6.21
CA ALA A 150 8.29 11.26 6.04
C ALA A 150 6.81 10.93 6.32
N SER A 151 6.31 9.79 5.83
CA SER A 151 4.96 9.34 6.16
C SER A 151 4.88 8.71 7.56
N TYR A 152 5.85 7.86 7.95
CA TYR A 152 5.86 7.22 9.26
C TYR A 152 5.76 8.23 10.41
N ASN A 153 6.52 9.31 10.35
CA ASN A 153 6.56 10.31 11.43
C ASN A 153 5.21 10.99 11.67
N LEU A 154 4.38 11.11 10.64
CA LEU A 154 3.07 11.74 10.69
C LEU A 154 1.94 10.82 11.18
N ILE A 155 2.17 9.51 11.30
CA ILE A 155 1.18 8.58 11.83
C ILE A 155 1.00 8.84 13.33
N PRO A 156 -0.20 9.17 13.83
CA PRO A 156 -0.43 9.48 15.24
C PRO A 156 -0.64 8.23 16.13
N SER A 157 -1.04 7.11 15.54
CA SER A 157 -1.34 5.86 16.26
C SER A 157 -0.08 5.18 16.78
N ALA A 158 -0.24 4.16 17.62
CA ALA A 158 0.85 3.30 18.07
C ALA A 158 1.61 2.73 16.86
N LYS A 159 2.91 2.95 16.84
CA LYS A 159 3.72 2.58 15.67
C LYS A 159 5.10 2.10 16.07
N LYS A 160 5.62 1.16 15.29
CA LYS A 160 6.99 0.64 15.39
C LYS A 160 7.60 0.58 13.99
N TYR A 161 8.92 0.56 13.88
CA TYR A 161 9.61 0.29 12.62
C TYR A 161 10.79 -0.65 12.82
N TYR A 162 11.16 -1.34 11.75
CA TYR A 162 12.35 -2.18 11.67
C TYR A 162 13.18 -1.77 10.47
N VAL A 163 14.46 -1.42 10.72
CA VAL A 163 15.41 -1.03 9.69
C VAL A 163 16.33 -2.19 9.36
N TYR A 164 16.36 -2.55 8.10
CA TYR A 164 17.21 -3.60 7.55
C TYR A 164 18.41 -2.97 6.84
N ARG A 165 19.53 -2.87 7.54
CA ARG A 165 20.71 -2.09 7.10
C ARG A 165 21.27 -2.50 5.76
N ASN A 166 21.22 -3.80 5.43
CA ASN A 166 21.80 -4.39 4.23
C ASN A 166 20.76 -4.65 3.13
N GLN A 167 19.52 -4.24 3.34
CA GLN A 167 18.45 -4.41 2.35
C GLN A 167 18.29 -3.17 1.49
N LYS A 168 18.17 -3.42 0.18
CA LYS A 168 17.78 -2.46 -0.83
C LYS A 168 16.25 -2.39 -0.88
N HIS A 169 15.65 -2.54 -2.07
CA HIS A 169 14.19 -2.55 -2.24
C HIS A 169 13.58 -3.88 -1.76
N SER A 170 13.81 -4.22 -0.49
CA SER A 170 13.34 -5.44 0.18
C SER A 170 13.43 -5.33 1.69
N VAL A 171 12.88 -6.32 2.39
CA VAL A 171 13.07 -6.56 3.81
C VAL A 171 13.74 -7.91 4.04
N ASP A 172 14.42 -8.09 5.17
CA ASP A 172 15.01 -9.36 5.54
C ASP A 172 13.93 -10.41 5.84
N LYS A 173 14.30 -11.69 5.72
CA LYS A 173 13.40 -12.82 6.02
C LYS A 173 12.81 -12.80 7.43
N SER A 174 13.48 -12.18 8.38
CA SER A 174 12.99 -12.00 9.75
C SER A 174 11.75 -11.10 9.84
N TRP A 175 11.46 -10.31 8.80
CA TRP A 175 10.24 -9.51 8.71
C TRP A 175 8.97 -10.35 8.84
N TRP A 176 8.93 -11.50 8.17
CA TRP A 176 7.70 -12.29 8.06
C TRP A 176 7.20 -12.85 9.40
N PRO A 177 8.02 -13.53 10.22
CA PRO A 177 7.59 -13.99 11.55
C PRO A 177 7.32 -12.82 12.51
N MET A 178 8.09 -11.72 12.45
CA MET A 178 7.89 -10.55 13.29
C MET A 178 6.55 -9.88 13.00
N ARG A 179 6.23 -9.64 11.71
CA ARG A 179 4.94 -9.12 11.29
C ARG A 179 3.78 -10.01 11.75
N ALA A 180 3.89 -11.33 11.57
CA ALA A 180 2.87 -12.27 12.03
C ALA A 180 2.70 -12.23 13.56
N HIS A 181 3.79 -12.06 14.31
CA HIS A 181 3.74 -11.86 15.74
C HIS A 181 2.98 -10.56 16.09
N PHE A 182 3.32 -9.45 15.45
CA PHE A 182 2.64 -8.17 15.67
C PHE A 182 1.13 -8.24 15.40
N PHE A 183 0.71 -8.92 14.33
CA PHE A 183 -0.70 -9.12 14.07
C PHE A 183 -1.40 -9.92 15.18
N ARG A 184 -0.73 -10.98 15.73
CA ARG A 184 -1.28 -11.75 16.86
C ARG A 184 -1.37 -10.92 18.14
N GLU A 185 -0.40 -10.05 18.40
CA GLU A 185 -0.43 -9.15 19.54
C GLU A 185 -1.66 -8.22 19.49
N VAL A 186 -1.97 -7.66 18.33
CA VAL A 186 -3.07 -6.70 18.18
C VAL A 186 -4.44 -7.38 18.04
N LEU A 187 -4.53 -8.45 17.22
CA LEU A 187 -5.81 -9.09 16.88
C LEU A 187 -6.15 -10.28 17.79
N GLY A 188 -5.24 -10.66 18.68
CA GLY A 188 -5.35 -11.85 19.51
C GLY A 188 -4.93 -13.11 18.74
N ARG A 189 -5.04 -14.28 19.41
CA ARG A 189 -4.56 -15.55 18.87
C ARG A 189 -5.24 -15.89 17.54
N ILE A 190 -4.41 -16.10 16.52
CA ILE A 190 -4.84 -16.74 15.28
C ILE A 190 -4.83 -18.25 15.52
N PRO A 191 -5.86 -19.02 15.14
CA PRO A 191 -5.88 -20.46 15.30
C PRO A 191 -4.62 -21.12 14.68
N ASP A 192 -4.01 -22.06 15.41
CA ASP A 192 -2.75 -22.70 14.98
C ASP A 192 -2.94 -23.67 13.80
N LYS A 193 -4.18 -24.04 13.50
CA LYS A 193 -4.51 -24.91 12.37
C LYS A 193 -5.30 -24.16 11.30
N PRO A 194 -4.85 -24.21 10.04
CA PRO A 194 -5.62 -23.68 8.95
C PRO A 194 -6.96 -24.43 8.82
N VAL A 195 -8.04 -23.69 8.80
CA VAL A 195 -9.30 -24.23 8.31
C VAL A 195 -9.26 -24.07 6.80
N VAL A 196 -9.05 -25.18 6.11
CA VAL A 196 -9.13 -25.23 4.65
C VAL A 196 -10.54 -25.57 4.27
N THR A 197 -11.26 -24.62 3.70
CA THR A 197 -12.55 -24.88 3.09
C THR A 197 -12.37 -24.87 1.58
N LEU A 198 -12.59 -26.02 0.95
CA LEU A 198 -12.64 -26.12 -0.50
C LEU A 198 -14.05 -25.67 -0.93
N GLY A 199 -14.16 -24.48 -1.47
CA GLY A 199 -15.34 -24.02 -2.18
C GLY A 199 -15.32 -24.52 -3.63
N ASP A 200 -16.45 -24.49 -4.26
CA ASP A 200 -16.67 -24.90 -5.66
C ASP A 200 -16.01 -23.92 -6.63
N GLY A 201 -14.73 -24.12 -6.82
CA GLY A 201 -13.92 -23.38 -7.78
C GLY A 201 -12.95 -22.39 -7.15
N ASN A 202 -11.70 -22.64 -7.37
CA ASN A 202 -10.53 -21.77 -7.33
C ASN A 202 -10.24 -20.90 -6.08
N HIS A 203 -10.92 -21.10 -4.95
CA HIS A 203 -10.63 -20.37 -3.71
C HIS A 203 -10.18 -21.33 -2.61
N VAL A 204 -9.05 -21.01 -2.00
CA VAL A 204 -8.55 -21.68 -0.80
C VAL A 204 -8.59 -20.66 0.34
N VAL A 205 -9.42 -20.90 1.34
CA VAL A 205 -9.43 -20.12 2.58
C VAL A 205 -8.52 -20.82 3.58
N ILE A 206 -7.43 -20.18 3.94
CA ILE A 206 -6.47 -20.71 4.91
C ILE A 206 -6.46 -19.76 6.13
N ASN A 207 -6.85 -20.26 7.29
CA ASN A 207 -6.81 -19.49 8.57
C ASN A 207 -7.52 -18.15 8.53
N ASN A 208 -8.68 -18.05 7.89
CA ASN A 208 -9.33 -16.76 7.64
C ASN A 208 -8.48 -15.83 6.77
N MET A 209 -7.56 -16.35 5.99
CA MET A 209 -6.86 -15.62 4.93
C MET A 209 -7.54 -15.88 3.61
N LEU A 210 -8.02 -14.84 2.97
CA LEU A 210 -8.44 -14.89 1.58
C LEU A 210 -7.21 -14.69 0.69
N THR A 211 -6.76 -15.73 0.00
CA THR A 211 -5.76 -15.62 -1.05
C THR A 211 -6.49 -15.45 -2.37
N LEU A 212 -6.46 -14.28 -2.95
CA LEU A 212 -6.97 -14.05 -4.30
C LEU A 212 -6.01 -14.74 -5.29
N SER A 213 -6.55 -15.59 -6.16
CA SER A 213 -5.75 -16.27 -7.17
C SER A 213 -5.15 -15.28 -8.19
N ASN A 214 -4.08 -15.72 -8.87
CA ASN A 214 -3.28 -14.90 -9.79
C ASN A 214 -4.04 -14.37 -11.03
N ASP A 215 -5.29 -14.73 -11.22
CA ASP A 215 -6.11 -14.31 -12.37
C ASP A 215 -6.67 -12.87 -12.22
N ILE A 216 -6.59 -12.30 -11.02
CA ILE A 216 -6.81 -10.87 -10.82
C ILE A 216 -5.44 -10.21 -10.75
N CYS A 217 -5.07 -9.54 -11.84
CA CYS A 217 -3.79 -8.83 -11.95
C CYS A 217 -3.77 -7.61 -11.02
N ILE A 218 -3.57 -7.86 -9.73
CA ILE A 218 -3.24 -6.84 -8.74
C ILE A 218 -1.72 -6.86 -8.61
N PRO A 219 -1.00 -5.79 -8.95
CA PRO A 219 0.47 -5.78 -9.03
C PRO A 219 1.19 -5.90 -7.67
N SER A 220 0.50 -6.18 -6.60
CA SER A 220 1.08 -6.43 -5.28
C SER A 220 0.14 -7.32 -4.48
N ARG A 221 0.71 -8.32 -3.83
CA ARG A 221 -0.04 -9.23 -2.97
C ARG A 221 -0.63 -8.46 -1.80
N LEU A 222 -1.90 -8.12 -1.88
CA LEU A 222 -2.66 -7.63 -0.74
C LEU A 222 -3.09 -8.87 0.05
N TYR A 223 -2.45 -9.12 1.20
CA TYR A 223 -2.92 -10.14 2.13
C TYR A 223 -3.82 -9.44 3.15
N MET A 224 -5.07 -9.85 3.21
CA MET A 224 -5.97 -9.45 4.28
C MET A 224 -6.13 -10.66 5.21
N LEU A 225 -5.80 -10.46 6.47
CA LEU A 225 -6.11 -11.40 7.53
C LEU A 225 -7.50 -11.05 8.05
N ALA A 226 -8.40 -12.00 7.98
CA ALA A 226 -9.74 -11.84 8.51
C ALA A 226 -9.89 -12.50 9.89
#